data_06a1baab74f0345534e7f6df87e1f33e
#
_entry.id   06a1baab74f0345534e7f6df87e1f33e
#
_cell.length_a   1.000
_cell.length_b   1.000
_cell.length_c   1.000
_cell.angle_alpha   90.00
_cell.angle_beta   90.00
_cell.angle_gamma   90.00
#
_symmetry.space_group_name_H-M   'P 1'
#
loop_
_entity.id
_entity.type
_entity.pdbx_description
1 polymer ?
#
loop_
_entity_poly.entity_id
_entity_poly.type
_entity_poly.pdbx_seq_one_letter_code
_entity_poly.pdbx_strand_id
1 'polypeptide(L)'
;AIRKQVLQYDDVMNQQREIIYKQRQMVLDGEDISDKLHEMMKQSIDETCESFLSGETADDWDFAALRRHYLNWLCLPTDFNYTAEQLNDLKREDVAKVLYERGMSILESKEQKYGAPMMRELERICLLRNVDSKWMEHIDNMDQLKQGMGLRGYGQHDPVVEYRIEGFAMFDEMIASIREDAVHMLPVSYTHLRAHETTLHL
;
A
#
# COMPACT_ATOMS: atom_id res chain seq x y z
N ALA A 1 22.03 27.10 -19.09
CA ALA A 1 20.64 26.63 -19.05
C ALA A 1 20.55 25.13 -18.77
N ILE A 2 21.19 24.25 -19.54
CA ILE A 2 21.07 22.77 -19.44
C ILE A 2 21.51 22.22 -18.07
N ARG A 3 22.65 22.65 -17.52
CA ARG A 3 23.13 22.22 -16.20
C ARG A 3 22.14 22.57 -15.08
N LYS A 4 21.52 23.74 -15.12
CA LYS A 4 20.54 24.17 -14.12
C LYS A 4 19.29 23.26 -14.17
N GLN A 5 18.85 22.92 -15.36
CA GLN A 5 17.68 22.06 -15.56
C GLN A 5 17.94 20.62 -15.08
N VAL A 6 19.12 20.06 -15.35
CA VAL A 6 19.51 18.72 -14.85
C VAL A 6 19.51 18.69 -13.33
N LEU A 7 20.07 19.70 -12.66
CA LEU A 7 20.05 19.81 -11.20
C LEU A 7 18.64 19.87 -10.63
N GLN A 8 17.71 20.54 -11.31
CA GLN A 8 16.31 20.63 -10.86
C GLN A 8 15.57 19.29 -10.95
N TYR A 9 15.86 18.45 -11.95
CA TYR A 9 15.34 17.09 -12.02
C TYR A 9 15.92 16.21 -10.89
N ASP A 10 17.21 16.32 -10.65
CA ASP A 10 17.89 15.55 -9.61
C ASP A 10 17.43 15.95 -8.19
N ASP A 11 17.08 17.23 -7.97
CA ASP A 11 16.53 17.72 -6.72
C ASP A 11 15.19 17.03 -6.35
N VAL A 12 14.31 16.80 -7.32
CA VAL A 12 13.04 16.09 -7.10
C VAL A 12 13.31 14.66 -6.62
N MET A 13 14.17 13.95 -7.32
CA MET A 13 14.54 12.58 -6.95
C MET A 13 15.24 12.51 -5.58
N ASN A 14 16.08 13.49 -5.26
CA ASN A 14 16.75 13.54 -3.97
C ASN A 14 15.77 13.74 -2.80
N GLN A 15 14.78 14.62 -2.96
CA GLN A 15 13.73 14.80 -1.94
C GLN A 15 12.95 13.51 -1.68
N GLN A 16 12.54 12.81 -2.73
CA GLN A 16 11.84 11.54 -2.62
C GLN A 16 12.72 10.46 -1.98
N ARG A 17 14.01 10.40 -2.36
CA ARG A 17 14.99 9.49 -1.79
C ARG A 17 15.18 9.71 -0.28
N GLU A 18 15.29 10.95 0.16
CA GLU A 18 15.42 11.27 1.59
C GLU A 18 14.24 10.77 2.40
N ILE A 19 13.01 10.92 1.87
CA ILE A 19 11.79 10.43 2.53
C ILE A 19 11.84 8.90 2.68
N ILE A 20 12.12 8.18 1.60
CA ILE A 20 12.14 6.72 1.60
C ILE A 20 13.28 6.19 2.49
N TYR A 21 14.47 6.75 2.39
CA TYR A 21 15.62 6.29 3.19
C TYR A 21 15.44 6.54 4.67
N LYS A 22 14.82 7.66 5.06
CA LYS A 22 14.49 7.92 6.45
C LYS A 22 13.48 6.88 6.98
N GLN A 23 12.44 6.59 6.23
CA GLN A 23 11.45 5.58 6.61
C GLN A 23 12.07 4.18 6.71
N ARG A 24 12.90 3.81 5.73
CA ARG A 24 13.62 2.55 5.70
C ARG A 24 14.57 2.41 6.90
N GLN A 25 15.27 3.48 7.26
CA GLN A 25 16.19 3.49 8.39
C GLN A 25 15.47 3.23 9.72
N MET A 26 14.31 3.83 9.96
CA MET A 26 13.50 3.58 11.16
C MET A 26 13.15 2.10 11.31
N VAL A 27 12.82 1.43 10.20
CA VAL A 27 12.53 -0.02 10.21
C VAL A 27 13.78 -0.83 10.48
N LEU A 28 14.94 -0.45 9.93
CA LEU A 28 16.23 -1.13 10.14
C LEU A 28 16.75 -0.96 11.57
N ASP A 29 16.52 0.19 12.20
CA ASP A 29 16.95 0.47 13.57
C ASP A 29 16.17 -0.34 14.62
N GLY A 30 15.19 -1.14 14.18
CA GLY A 30 14.47 -2.08 15.03
C GLY A 30 13.32 -1.47 15.81
N GLU A 31 12.82 -0.31 15.39
CA GLU A 31 11.59 0.25 15.94
C GLU A 31 10.43 -0.74 15.78
N ASP A 32 9.56 -0.78 16.77
CA ASP A 32 8.31 -1.54 16.65
C ASP A 32 7.39 -0.83 15.64
N ILE A 33 7.16 -1.50 14.52
CA ILE A 33 6.36 -0.96 13.41
C ILE A 33 4.94 -1.48 13.38
N SER A 34 4.52 -2.28 14.38
CA SER A 34 3.19 -2.90 14.41
C SER A 34 2.06 -1.85 14.38
N ASP A 35 2.15 -0.82 15.19
CA ASP A 35 1.16 0.26 15.21
C ASP A 35 1.08 0.96 13.85
N LYS A 36 2.22 1.18 13.20
CA LYS A 36 2.28 1.78 11.87
C LYS A 36 1.64 0.89 10.81
N LEU A 37 1.86 -0.43 10.89
CA LEU A 37 1.22 -1.39 9.99
C LEU A 37 -0.30 -1.47 10.20
N HIS A 38 -0.76 -1.39 11.46
CA HIS A 38 -2.20 -1.30 11.78
C HIS A 38 -2.82 -0.02 11.20
N GLU A 39 -2.14 1.11 11.30
CA GLU A 39 -2.57 2.37 10.69
C GLU A 39 -2.60 2.28 9.15
N MET A 40 -1.57 1.68 8.54
CA MET A 40 -1.53 1.42 7.09
C MET A 40 -2.69 0.53 6.64
N MET A 41 -3.00 -0.52 7.41
CA MET A 41 -4.14 -1.42 7.12
C MET A 41 -5.47 -0.65 7.20
N LYS A 42 -5.67 0.14 8.25
CA LYS A 42 -6.87 0.95 8.39
C LYS A 42 -7.04 1.90 7.21
N GLN A 43 -5.99 2.65 6.89
CA GLN A 43 -6.02 3.62 5.78
C GLN A 43 -6.26 2.94 4.43
N SER A 44 -5.61 1.79 4.15
CA SER A 44 -5.84 1.03 2.91
C SER A 44 -7.28 0.54 2.80
N ILE A 45 -7.89 0.09 3.91
CA ILE A 45 -9.29 -0.34 3.93
C ILE A 45 -10.23 0.85 3.70
N ASP A 46 -9.98 1.98 4.36
CA ASP A 46 -10.78 3.19 4.21
C ASP A 46 -10.76 3.68 2.75
N GLU A 47 -9.58 3.80 2.12
CA GLU A 47 -9.40 4.18 0.72
C GLU A 47 -10.10 3.21 -0.25
N THR A 48 -10.00 1.91 0.01
CA THR A 48 -10.67 0.87 -0.79
C THR A 48 -12.19 0.97 -0.67
N CYS A 49 -12.71 1.18 0.55
CA CYS A 49 -14.13 1.40 0.77
C CYS A 49 -14.61 2.69 0.09
N GLU A 50 -13.83 3.77 0.13
CA GLU A 50 -14.17 5.00 -0.61
C GLU A 50 -14.27 4.76 -2.11
N SER A 51 -13.36 3.96 -2.68
CA SER A 51 -13.34 3.66 -4.11
C SER A 51 -14.54 2.84 -4.56
N PHE A 52 -14.87 1.75 -3.86
CA PHE A 52 -15.93 0.82 -4.26
C PHE A 52 -17.33 1.23 -3.75
N LEU A 53 -17.39 1.96 -2.64
CA LEU A 53 -18.63 2.39 -2.01
C LEU A 53 -18.83 3.91 -2.22
N SER A 54 -18.69 4.40 -3.45
CA SER A 54 -18.66 5.83 -3.77
C SER A 54 -20.03 6.44 -4.07
N GLY A 55 -21.12 5.65 -4.11
CA GLY A 55 -22.48 6.13 -4.33
C GLY A 55 -23.03 6.96 -3.17
N GLU A 56 -24.05 7.79 -3.43
CA GLU A 56 -24.74 8.59 -2.39
C GLU A 56 -25.52 7.70 -1.41
N THR A 57 -26.02 6.58 -1.89
CA THR A 57 -26.77 5.61 -1.10
C THR A 57 -26.11 4.23 -1.17
N ALA A 58 -26.32 3.41 -0.15
CA ALA A 58 -25.73 2.07 -0.08
C ALA A 58 -26.25 1.12 -1.19
N ASP A 59 -27.38 1.44 -1.81
CA ASP A 59 -27.91 0.70 -2.96
C ASP A 59 -27.02 0.83 -4.21
N ASP A 60 -26.28 1.93 -4.34
CA ASP A 60 -25.39 2.22 -5.47
C ASP A 60 -23.98 1.67 -5.27
N TRP A 61 -23.66 1.09 -4.10
CA TRP A 61 -22.32 0.65 -3.76
C TRP A 61 -21.95 -0.68 -4.43
N ASP A 62 -20.73 -0.78 -4.95
CA ASP A 62 -20.22 -2.01 -5.58
C ASP A 62 -19.64 -3.00 -4.54
N PHE A 63 -20.52 -3.60 -3.75
CA PHE A 63 -20.13 -4.67 -2.81
C PHE A 63 -19.53 -5.89 -3.51
N ALA A 64 -19.86 -6.11 -4.79
CA ALA A 64 -19.30 -7.23 -5.54
C ALA A 64 -17.81 -7.00 -5.85
N ALA A 65 -17.45 -5.78 -6.22
CA ALA A 65 -16.03 -5.40 -6.41
C ALA A 65 -15.27 -5.46 -5.09
N LEU A 66 -15.83 -4.91 -3.99
CA LEU A 66 -15.23 -4.95 -2.67
C LEU A 66 -14.97 -6.41 -2.20
N ARG A 67 -15.94 -7.30 -2.38
CA ARG A 67 -15.77 -8.73 -2.06
C ARG A 67 -14.67 -9.38 -2.88
N ARG A 68 -14.61 -9.10 -4.19
CA ARG A 68 -13.56 -9.65 -5.07
C ARG A 68 -12.18 -9.18 -4.67
N HIS A 69 -12.04 -7.92 -4.27
CA HIS A 69 -10.77 -7.32 -3.84
C HIS A 69 -10.23 -8.02 -2.59
N TYR A 70 -11.09 -8.28 -1.61
CA TYR A 70 -10.71 -8.91 -0.34
C TYR A 70 -11.00 -10.42 -0.25
N LEU A 71 -11.34 -11.07 -1.36
CA LEU A 71 -11.67 -12.49 -1.38
C LEU A 71 -10.51 -13.35 -0.90
N ASN A 72 -10.81 -14.35 -0.09
CA ASN A 72 -9.86 -15.27 0.55
C ASN A 72 -8.90 -14.63 1.57
N TRP A 73 -9.11 -13.38 1.89
CA TRP A 73 -8.36 -12.70 2.93
C TRP A 73 -9.28 -12.10 4.00
N LEU A 74 -9.99 -11.01 3.71
CA LEU A 74 -10.92 -10.37 4.66
C LEU A 74 -12.39 -10.68 4.35
N CYS A 75 -12.70 -11.19 3.16
CA CYS A 75 -14.05 -11.46 2.72
C CYS A 75 -14.27 -12.92 2.34
N LEU A 76 -15.46 -13.41 2.67
CA LEU A 76 -16.04 -14.63 2.13
C LEU A 76 -16.96 -14.29 0.94
N PRO A 77 -17.24 -15.25 0.04
CA PRO A 77 -18.14 -15.04 -1.08
C PRO A 77 -19.56 -14.58 -0.70
N THR A 78 -19.97 -14.86 0.53
CA THR A 78 -21.31 -14.55 1.07
C THR A 78 -21.37 -13.26 1.88
N ASP A 79 -20.26 -12.56 2.06
CA ASP A 79 -20.23 -11.32 2.85
C ASP A 79 -20.92 -10.16 2.12
N PHE A 80 -21.38 -9.19 2.90
CA PHE A 80 -21.99 -7.95 2.39
C PHE A 80 -23.22 -8.18 1.47
N ASN A 81 -23.95 -9.27 1.71
CA ASN A 81 -25.23 -9.50 1.10
C ASN A 81 -26.33 -8.90 2.01
N TYR A 82 -26.58 -7.62 1.85
CA TYR A 82 -27.53 -6.88 2.66
C TYR A 82 -28.94 -6.92 2.04
N THR A 83 -29.96 -6.89 2.90
CA THR A 83 -31.34 -6.64 2.48
C THR A 83 -31.57 -5.13 2.28
N ALA A 84 -32.59 -4.75 1.54
CA ALA A 84 -32.94 -3.34 1.32
C ALA A 84 -33.15 -2.57 2.64
N GLU A 85 -33.67 -3.23 3.68
CA GLU A 85 -33.84 -2.62 5.01
C GLU A 85 -32.51 -2.34 5.68
N GLN A 86 -31.53 -3.24 5.54
CA GLN A 86 -30.18 -3.08 6.11
C GLN A 86 -29.37 -2.00 5.40
N LEU A 87 -29.58 -1.79 4.11
CA LEU A 87 -28.90 -0.77 3.33
C LEU A 87 -29.32 0.66 3.74
N ASN A 88 -30.55 0.86 4.24
CA ASN A 88 -31.02 2.19 4.61
C ASN A 88 -30.20 2.89 5.72
N ASP A 89 -29.69 2.13 6.66
CA ASP A 89 -28.95 2.64 7.82
C ASP A 89 -27.42 2.37 7.73
N LEU A 90 -26.99 1.66 6.68
CA LEU A 90 -25.60 1.25 6.51
C LEU A 90 -24.70 2.43 6.14
N LYS A 91 -23.62 2.58 6.89
CA LYS A 91 -22.58 3.57 6.59
C LYS A 91 -21.31 2.88 6.07
N ARG A 92 -20.56 3.61 5.27
CA ARG A 92 -19.27 3.15 4.72
C ARG A 92 -18.28 2.78 5.83
N GLU A 93 -18.29 3.57 6.89
CA GLU A 93 -17.45 3.38 8.07
C GLU A 93 -17.76 2.06 8.81
N ASP A 94 -19.01 1.59 8.76
CA ASP A 94 -19.39 0.31 9.37
C ASP A 94 -18.80 -0.86 8.59
N VAL A 95 -18.80 -0.77 7.26
CA VAL A 95 -18.17 -1.78 6.38
C VAL A 95 -16.65 -1.80 6.58
N ALA A 96 -16.02 -0.62 6.57
CA ALA A 96 -14.58 -0.50 6.80
C ALA A 96 -14.17 -1.04 8.18
N LYS A 97 -14.97 -0.76 9.22
CA LYS A 97 -14.75 -1.27 10.57
C LYS A 97 -14.78 -2.81 10.62
N VAL A 98 -15.76 -3.44 9.98
CA VAL A 98 -15.85 -4.91 9.91
C VAL A 98 -14.62 -5.51 9.25
N LEU A 99 -14.16 -4.93 8.15
CA LEU A 99 -12.95 -5.38 7.45
C LEU A 99 -11.70 -5.22 8.33
N TYR A 100 -11.56 -4.09 9.00
CA TYR A 100 -10.44 -3.81 9.88
C TYR A 100 -10.41 -4.77 11.08
N GLU A 101 -11.53 -4.98 11.76
CA GLU A 101 -11.63 -5.91 12.88
C GLU A 101 -11.27 -7.36 12.48
N ARG A 102 -11.67 -7.79 11.28
CA ARG A 102 -11.25 -9.08 10.73
C ARG A 102 -9.75 -9.15 10.48
N GLY A 103 -9.17 -8.11 9.89
CA GLY A 103 -7.73 -8.03 9.66
C GLY A 103 -6.95 -8.12 10.97
N MET A 104 -7.36 -7.36 11.99
CA MET A 104 -6.75 -7.42 13.32
C MET A 104 -6.87 -8.80 13.95
N SER A 105 -8.03 -9.43 13.88
CA SER A 105 -8.24 -10.79 14.41
C SER A 105 -7.32 -11.83 13.73
N ILE A 106 -7.08 -11.68 12.42
CA ILE A 106 -6.13 -12.55 11.71
C ILE A 106 -4.70 -12.33 12.21
N LEU A 107 -4.26 -11.07 12.38
CA LEU A 107 -2.92 -10.74 12.89
C LEU A 107 -2.73 -11.25 14.32
N GLU A 108 -3.69 -11.01 15.20
CA GLU A 108 -3.67 -11.49 16.60
C GLU A 108 -3.59 -13.02 16.68
N SER A 109 -4.40 -13.72 15.88
CA SER A 109 -4.38 -15.20 15.81
C SER A 109 -3.00 -15.72 15.37
N LYS A 110 -2.33 -15.01 14.45
CA LYS A 110 -0.98 -15.36 14.00
C LYS A 110 0.07 -15.06 15.04
N GLU A 111 -0.03 -13.94 15.72
CA GLU A 111 0.87 -13.58 16.81
C GLU A 111 0.79 -14.58 17.96
N GLN A 112 -0.42 -15.03 18.31
CA GLN A 112 -0.60 -16.10 19.30
C GLN A 112 0.03 -17.42 18.86
N LYS A 113 -0.01 -17.73 17.58
CA LYS A 113 0.52 -18.98 17.02
C LYS A 113 2.03 -19.02 16.88
N TYR A 114 2.64 -17.90 16.44
CA TYR A 114 4.06 -17.83 16.08
C TYR A 114 4.90 -17.06 17.10
N GLY A 115 4.26 -16.30 17.98
CA GLY A 115 4.89 -15.44 18.97
C GLY A 115 5.23 -14.05 18.44
N ALA A 116 5.16 -13.05 19.32
CA ALA A 116 5.41 -11.66 18.98
C ALA A 116 6.80 -11.39 18.35
N PRO A 117 7.91 -11.98 18.82
CA PRO A 117 9.21 -11.72 18.21
C PRO A 117 9.29 -12.15 16.73
N MET A 118 8.71 -13.30 16.39
CA MET A 118 8.66 -13.78 15.02
C MET A 118 7.77 -12.88 14.16
N MET A 119 6.65 -12.41 14.71
CA MET A 119 5.76 -11.47 14.01
C MET A 119 6.48 -10.17 13.68
N ARG A 120 7.15 -9.55 14.65
CA ARG A 120 7.91 -8.29 14.44
C ARG A 120 8.99 -8.44 13.38
N GLU A 121 9.68 -9.57 13.34
CA GLU A 121 10.71 -9.82 12.33
C GLU A 121 10.11 -9.99 10.93
N LEU A 122 8.99 -10.69 10.81
CA LEU A 122 8.32 -10.88 9.52
C LEU A 122 7.72 -9.57 8.99
N GLU A 123 7.10 -8.79 9.85
CA GLU A 123 6.59 -7.46 9.50
C GLU A 123 7.71 -6.58 8.94
N ARG A 124 8.88 -6.59 9.59
CA ARG A 124 10.06 -5.85 9.16
C ARG A 124 10.55 -6.31 7.79
N ILE A 125 10.74 -7.60 7.60
CA ILE A 125 11.23 -8.18 6.34
C ILE A 125 10.24 -7.88 5.21
N CYS A 126 8.95 -8.08 5.44
CA CYS A 126 7.92 -7.82 4.44
C CYS A 126 7.87 -6.36 4.03
N LEU A 127 7.88 -5.44 5.00
CA LEU A 127 7.85 -4.01 4.72
C LEU A 127 9.10 -3.55 3.97
N LEU A 128 10.29 -3.94 4.41
CA LEU A 128 11.54 -3.58 3.74
C LEU A 128 11.59 -4.09 2.30
N ARG A 129 11.23 -5.35 2.09
CA ARG A 129 11.23 -5.95 0.76
C ARG A 129 10.26 -5.23 -0.18
N ASN A 130 9.09 -4.88 0.31
CA ASN A 130 8.08 -4.16 -0.44
C ASN A 130 8.56 -2.75 -0.81
N VAL A 131 9.04 -2.00 0.17
CA VAL A 131 9.61 -0.65 -0.04
C VAL A 131 10.75 -0.69 -1.06
N ASP A 132 11.70 -1.62 -0.92
CA ASP A 132 12.84 -1.73 -1.83
C ASP A 132 12.38 -2.04 -3.27
N SER A 133 11.43 -2.96 -3.44
CA SER A 133 10.90 -3.31 -4.76
C SER A 133 10.18 -2.13 -5.44
N LYS A 134 9.28 -1.47 -4.72
CA LYS A 134 8.51 -0.33 -5.26
C LYS A 134 9.39 0.89 -5.51
N TRP A 135 10.38 1.12 -4.67
CA TRP A 135 11.34 2.20 -4.86
C TRP A 135 12.19 2.01 -6.13
N MET A 136 12.66 0.79 -6.40
CA MET A 136 13.40 0.48 -7.63
C MET A 136 12.54 0.71 -8.87
N GLU A 137 11.29 0.24 -8.87
CA GLU A 137 10.33 0.47 -9.95
C GLU A 137 10.06 1.97 -10.14
N HIS A 138 9.93 2.72 -9.05
CA HIS A 138 9.71 4.17 -9.10
C HIS A 138 10.90 4.92 -9.72
N ILE A 139 12.14 4.55 -9.39
CA ILE A 139 13.34 5.13 -10.02
C ILE A 139 13.28 4.94 -11.54
N ASP A 140 12.96 3.74 -12.01
CA ASP A 140 12.87 3.45 -13.44
C ASP A 140 11.75 4.27 -14.12
N ASN A 141 10.60 4.39 -13.46
CA ASN A 141 9.49 5.20 -13.94
C ASN A 141 9.83 6.69 -14.01
N MET A 142 10.54 7.22 -13.01
CA MET A 142 11.00 8.61 -13.01
C MET A 142 12.04 8.89 -14.10
N ASP A 143 12.91 7.93 -14.41
CA ASP A 143 13.84 8.04 -15.54
C ASP A 143 13.10 8.08 -16.89
N GLN A 144 12.06 7.24 -17.05
CA GLN A 144 11.20 7.29 -18.24
C GLN A 144 10.45 8.60 -18.36
N LEU A 145 9.91 9.13 -17.26
CA LEU A 145 9.27 10.44 -17.21
C LEU A 145 10.25 11.54 -17.65
N LYS A 146 11.47 11.54 -17.11
CA LYS A 146 12.54 12.51 -17.47
C LYS A 146 12.85 12.49 -18.96
N GLN A 147 12.93 11.30 -19.57
CA GLN A 147 13.15 11.14 -21.01
C GLN A 147 11.96 11.68 -21.82
N GLY A 148 10.73 11.42 -21.37
CA GLY A 148 9.50 11.91 -21.98
C GLY A 148 9.37 13.44 -21.95
N MET A 149 9.85 14.09 -20.88
CA MET A 149 9.84 15.56 -20.78
C MET A 149 10.65 16.25 -21.86
N GLY A 150 11.75 15.64 -22.30
CA GLY A 150 12.56 16.16 -23.42
C GLY A 150 11.79 16.23 -24.75
N LEU A 151 10.81 15.36 -24.96
CA LEU A 151 9.96 15.30 -26.15
C LEU A 151 8.77 16.30 -26.05
N ARG A 152 8.30 16.60 -24.84
CA ARG A 152 7.18 17.53 -24.58
C ARG A 152 7.61 19.00 -24.60
N GLY A 153 8.92 19.30 -24.63
CA GLY A 153 9.50 20.65 -24.56
C GLY A 153 9.11 21.62 -25.68
N TYR A 154 8.21 21.25 -26.58
CA TYR A 154 7.60 22.11 -27.60
C TYR A 154 6.29 22.77 -27.14
N GLY A 155 5.82 22.51 -25.92
CA GLY A 155 4.63 23.12 -25.32
C GLY A 155 4.95 24.41 -24.54
N GLN A 156 3.89 25.15 -24.16
CA GLN A 156 4.00 26.41 -23.40
C GLN A 156 4.33 26.24 -21.90
N HIS A 157 4.57 25.01 -21.43
CA HIS A 157 4.81 24.71 -20.02
C HIS A 157 6.29 24.44 -19.73
N ASP A 158 6.75 24.79 -18.53
CA ASP A 158 8.11 24.52 -18.07
C ASP A 158 8.24 23.00 -17.79
N PRO A 159 9.09 22.27 -18.54
CA PRO A 159 9.25 20.82 -18.37
C PRO A 159 9.67 20.39 -16.94
N VAL A 160 10.37 21.27 -16.21
CA VAL A 160 10.78 20.99 -14.83
C VAL A 160 9.59 21.03 -13.88
N VAL A 161 8.67 21.97 -14.10
CA VAL A 161 7.44 22.08 -13.28
C VAL A 161 6.54 20.87 -13.53
N GLU A 162 6.34 20.47 -14.79
CA GLU A 162 5.58 19.27 -15.14
C GLU A 162 6.21 18.01 -14.54
N TYR A 163 7.51 17.82 -14.68
CA TYR A 163 8.24 16.71 -14.09
C TYR A 163 8.05 16.64 -12.56
N ARG A 164 8.09 17.79 -11.89
CA ARG A 164 7.86 17.85 -10.45
C ARG A 164 6.44 17.42 -10.08
N ILE A 165 5.43 17.94 -10.77
CA ILE A 165 4.01 17.63 -10.49
C ILE A 165 3.74 16.14 -10.76
N GLU A 166 4.10 15.63 -11.93
CA GLU A 166 3.90 14.22 -12.28
C GLU A 166 4.74 13.31 -11.38
N GLY A 167 5.99 13.68 -11.08
CA GLY A 167 6.89 12.91 -10.24
C GLY A 167 6.41 12.78 -8.78
N PHE A 168 5.80 13.81 -8.21
CA PHE A 168 5.20 13.70 -6.88
C PHE A 168 3.90 12.90 -6.91
N ALA A 169 3.06 13.02 -7.94
CA ALA A 169 1.88 12.18 -8.10
C ALA A 169 2.27 10.68 -8.20
N MET A 170 3.29 10.34 -8.99
CA MET A 170 3.81 8.97 -9.08
C MET A 170 4.41 8.48 -7.75
N PHE A 171 5.03 9.38 -6.97
CA PHE A 171 5.56 9.06 -5.66
C PHE A 171 4.43 8.74 -4.67
N ASP A 172 3.36 9.52 -4.66
CA ASP A 172 2.18 9.28 -3.83
C ASP A 172 1.49 7.95 -4.19
N GLU A 173 1.39 7.63 -5.49
CA GLU A 173 0.89 6.33 -5.97
C GLU A 173 1.79 5.17 -5.50
N MET A 174 3.11 5.34 -5.54
CA MET A 174 4.05 4.34 -5.01
C MET A 174 3.84 4.13 -3.51
N ILE A 175 3.68 5.19 -2.72
CA ILE A 175 3.43 5.09 -1.27
C ILE A 175 2.10 4.37 -0.99
N ALA A 176 1.05 4.68 -1.75
CA ALA A 176 -0.23 3.98 -1.66
C ALA A 176 -0.09 2.48 -1.99
N SER A 177 0.66 2.15 -3.05
CA SER A 177 0.95 0.76 -3.43
C SER A 177 1.78 0.02 -2.38
N ILE A 178 2.78 0.67 -1.76
CA ILE A 178 3.53 0.08 -0.63
C ILE A 178 2.59 -0.27 0.51
N ARG A 179 1.65 0.60 0.84
CA ARG A 179 0.67 0.41 1.91
C ARG A 179 -0.23 -0.78 1.61
N GLU A 180 -0.82 -0.83 0.42
CA GLU A 180 -1.68 -1.91 -0.02
C GLU A 180 -0.95 -3.26 0.00
N ASP A 181 0.22 -3.34 -0.61
CA ASP A 181 1.02 -4.57 -0.67
C ASP A 181 1.50 -5.02 0.72
N ALA A 182 1.89 -4.09 1.61
CA ALA A 182 2.28 -4.43 2.98
C ALA A 182 1.12 -5.11 3.72
N VAL A 183 -0.07 -4.56 3.57
CA VAL A 183 -1.30 -5.10 4.19
C VAL A 183 -1.66 -6.47 3.63
N HIS A 184 -1.51 -6.68 2.33
CA HIS A 184 -1.76 -7.99 1.69
C HIS A 184 -0.69 -9.04 2.02
N MET A 185 0.57 -8.66 2.17
CA MET A 185 1.67 -9.59 2.44
C MET A 185 1.65 -10.15 3.87
N LEU A 186 1.19 -9.39 4.85
CA LEU A 186 1.16 -9.81 6.25
C LEU A 186 0.43 -11.15 6.48
N PRO A 187 -0.76 -11.40 5.90
CA PRO A 187 -1.42 -12.70 6.04
C PRO A 187 -0.77 -13.83 5.24
N VAL A 188 -0.16 -13.55 4.10
CA VAL A 188 0.31 -14.55 3.13
C VAL A 188 1.72 -15.06 3.43
N SER A 189 2.60 -14.22 3.96
CA SER A 189 4.03 -14.54 4.19
C SER A 189 4.26 -15.76 5.09
N TYR A 190 3.29 -16.09 5.93
CA TYR A 190 3.37 -17.23 6.86
C TYR A 190 3.16 -18.61 6.22
N THR A 191 2.51 -18.68 5.08
CA THR A 191 2.29 -19.95 4.38
C THR A 191 3.57 -20.42 3.67
N HIS A 192 4.41 -19.49 3.22
CA HIS A 192 5.67 -19.80 2.53
C HIS A 192 6.82 -20.19 3.46
N LEU A 193 6.88 -19.67 4.70
CA LEU A 193 7.92 -20.06 5.65
C LEU A 193 7.86 -21.53 6.05
N ARG A 194 6.64 -22.10 6.15
CA ARG A 194 6.47 -23.53 6.48
C ARG A 194 6.96 -24.46 5.37
N ALA A 195 6.94 -24.02 4.11
CA ALA A 195 7.48 -24.80 2.99
C ALA A 195 9.01 -24.83 2.99
N HIS A 196 9.67 -23.81 3.52
CA HIS A 196 11.15 -23.75 3.60
C HIS A 196 11.71 -24.53 4.77
N GLU A 197 11.03 -24.56 5.92
CA GLU A 197 11.49 -25.34 7.10
C GLU A 197 11.35 -26.85 6.87
N THR A 198 10.34 -27.30 6.12
CA THR A 198 10.15 -28.72 5.80
C THR A 198 11.16 -29.27 4.78
N THR A 199 11.85 -28.40 4.02
CA THR A 199 12.89 -28.81 3.06
C THR A 199 14.29 -28.88 3.65
N LEU A 200 14.49 -28.38 4.88
CA LEU A 200 15.80 -28.42 5.57
C LEU A 200 15.95 -29.61 6.55
N HIS A 201 14.94 -30.49 6.64
CA HIS A 201 14.92 -31.68 7.50
C HIS A 201 14.77 -33.00 6.71
N LEU A 202 15.24 -33.06 5.47
CA LEU A 202 15.39 -34.31 4.72
C LEU A 202 16.84 -34.52 4.29
#